data_bb3f0b1cf4a9cc9955a1dafb06e54fc0
#
_entry.id   bb3f0b1cf4a9cc9955a1dafb06e54fc0
#
_cell.length_a   1.000
_cell.length_b   1.000
_cell.length_c   1.000
_cell.angle_alpha   90.00
_cell.angle_beta   90.00
_cell.angle_gamma   90.00
#
_symmetry.space_group_name_H-M   'P 1'
#
loop_
_entity.id
_entity.type
_entity.pdbx_description
1 polymer ?
#
loop_
_entity_poly.entity_id
_entity_poly.type
_entity_poly.pdbx_seq_one_letter_code
_entity_poly.pdbx_strand_id
1 'polypeptide(L)'
;MVFLGKAAIYSAGTTFMSFFAKPNRYLTRGTRLMIQERRLVKTLEANGPLSTCIADVEATLNEIRGSIESQNEGFANLIRGSDVAMDEVLLKAPSNWYIEAQQAKARGLIEDVL
;
A
#
# COMPACT_ATOMS: atom_id res chain seq x y z
N MET A 1 11.75 15.27 -10.04
CA MET A 1 11.13 15.43 -8.71
C MET A 1 11.62 14.34 -7.79
N VAL A 2 11.93 14.68 -6.56
CA VAL A 2 12.52 13.78 -5.58
C VAL A 2 11.57 13.67 -4.38
N PHE A 3 11.43 12.44 -3.85
CA PHE A 3 10.72 12.18 -2.61
C PHE A 3 11.73 12.01 -1.48
N LEU A 4 11.60 12.80 -0.43
CA LEU A 4 12.39 12.69 0.79
C LEU A 4 11.47 12.41 1.98
N GLY A 5 11.57 11.21 2.54
CA GLY A 5 10.79 10.81 3.72
C GLY A 5 11.57 11.00 5.01
N LYS A 6 10.89 11.49 6.04
CA LYS A 6 11.47 11.75 7.36
C LYS A 6 10.63 11.11 8.45
N ALA A 7 11.29 10.51 9.42
CA ALA A 7 10.73 9.90 10.64
C ALA A 7 9.88 8.65 10.38
N ALA A 8 8.75 8.78 9.70
CA ALA A 8 7.84 7.67 9.45
C ALA A 8 7.04 7.91 8.18
N ILE A 9 7.02 6.92 7.29
CA ILE A 9 6.25 6.95 6.04
C ILE A 9 5.26 5.79 6.11
N TYR A 10 4.02 6.10 6.43
CA TYR A 10 2.98 5.10 6.66
C TYR A 10 1.85 5.25 5.65
N SER A 11 1.23 4.11 5.27
CA SER A 11 -0.01 4.07 4.53
C SER A 11 -0.04 5.02 3.31
N ALA A 12 -0.76 6.15 3.41
CA ALA A 12 -0.87 7.11 2.32
C ALA A 12 0.48 7.69 1.89
N GLY A 13 1.41 7.90 2.84
CA GLY A 13 2.77 8.36 2.54
C GLY A 13 3.54 7.36 1.70
N THR A 14 3.43 6.06 2.01
CA THR A 14 4.06 5.00 1.24
C THR A 14 3.45 4.92 -0.17
N THR A 15 2.14 5.05 -0.28
CA THR A 15 1.45 5.11 -1.58
C THR A 15 1.91 6.33 -2.39
N PHE A 16 2.02 7.49 -1.75
CA PHE A 16 2.52 8.69 -2.40
C PHE A 16 3.95 8.50 -2.92
N MET A 17 4.83 7.91 -2.11
CA MET A 17 6.20 7.60 -2.51
C MET A 17 6.25 6.67 -3.74
N SER A 18 5.28 5.76 -3.87
CA SER A 18 5.24 4.80 -4.99
C SER A 18 5.07 5.45 -6.36
N PHE A 19 4.58 6.69 -6.42
CA PHE A 19 4.47 7.45 -7.66
C PHE A 19 5.80 8.02 -8.15
N PHE A 20 6.83 8.03 -7.30
CA PHE A 20 8.16 8.46 -7.70
C PHE A 20 8.96 7.25 -8.19
N ALA A 21 9.77 7.45 -9.22
CA ALA A 21 10.69 6.41 -9.65
C ALA A 21 11.69 6.10 -8.54
N LYS A 22 12.12 4.83 -8.42
CA LYS A 22 13.03 4.39 -7.36
C LYS A 22 14.27 5.28 -7.22
N PRO A 23 14.95 5.73 -8.29
CA PRO A 23 16.12 6.62 -8.19
C PRO A 23 15.82 7.99 -7.55
N ASN A 24 14.56 8.37 -7.44
CA ASN A 24 14.12 9.64 -6.86
C ASN A 24 13.56 9.50 -5.44
N ARG A 25 13.72 8.33 -4.82
CA ARG A 25 13.20 8.07 -3.47
C ARG A 25 14.34 8.07 -2.46
N TYR A 26 14.20 8.90 -1.43
CA TYR A 26 15.18 9.03 -0.35
C TYR A 26 14.47 9.01 1.00
N LEU A 27 15.13 8.40 1.99
CA LEU A 27 14.66 8.43 3.38
C LEU A 27 15.78 9.00 4.26
N THR A 28 15.39 9.71 5.30
CA THR A 28 16.36 10.11 6.33
C THR A 28 16.69 8.90 7.20
N ARG A 29 17.89 8.95 7.82
CA ARG A 29 18.33 7.93 8.76
C ARG A 29 17.32 7.78 9.90
N GLY A 30 16.99 6.55 10.25
CA GLY A 30 16.00 6.27 11.31
C GLY A 30 14.55 6.33 10.86
N THR A 31 14.27 6.64 9.60
CA THR A 31 12.91 6.60 9.05
C THR A 31 12.47 5.16 8.82
N ARG A 32 11.19 4.89 9.07
CA ARG A 32 10.56 3.59 8.77
C ARG A 32 9.46 3.77 7.73
N LEU A 33 9.40 2.81 6.80
CA LEU A 33 8.24 2.63 5.92
C LEU A 33 7.28 1.64 6.55
N MET A 34 5.99 1.84 6.31
CA MET A 34 4.99 0.82 6.61
C MET A 34 4.21 0.50 5.35
N ILE A 35 4.26 -0.76 4.97
CA ILE A 35 3.41 -1.31 3.91
C ILE A 35 2.22 -1.96 4.60
N GLN A 36 1.02 -1.50 4.25
CA GLN A 36 -0.21 -1.89 4.92
C GLN A 36 -1.29 -2.19 3.89
N GLU A 37 -2.05 -3.25 4.14
CA GLU A 37 -3.29 -3.49 3.42
C GLU A 37 -4.36 -2.49 3.89
N ARG A 38 -5.12 -1.93 2.94
CA ARG A 38 -6.22 -1.03 3.24
C ARG A 38 -7.28 -1.75 4.05
N ARG A 39 -7.88 -1.03 4.99
CA ARG A 39 -8.96 -1.55 5.81
C ARG A 39 -10.25 -0.84 5.44
N LEU A 40 -11.32 -1.61 5.37
CA LEU A 40 -12.66 -1.11 5.15
C LEU A 40 -13.50 -1.40 6.39
N VAL A 41 -14.14 -0.36 6.90
CA VAL A 41 -15.20 -0.51 7.91
C VAL A 41 -16.48 -0.01 7.25
N LYS A 42 -17.43 -0.92 7.02
CA LYS A 42 -18.69 -0.59 6.39
C LYS A 42 -19.81 -1.39 7.02
N THR A 43 -20.86 -0.69 7.45
CA THR A 43 -22.08 -1.32 7.92
C THR A 43 -23.03 -1.46 6.75
N LEU A 44 -23.52 -2.69 6.51
CA LEU A 44 -24.52 -2.96 5.49
C LEU A 44 -25.89 -3.05 6.16
N GLU A 45 -26.82 -2.18 5.73
CA GLU A 45 -28.22 -2.28 6.07
C GLU A 45 -28.96 -2.69 4.82
N ALA A 46 -29.54 -3.89 4.84
CA ALA A 46 -30.32 -4.42 3.74
C ALA A 46 -31.81 -4.32 4.10
N ASN A 47 -32.45 -3.23 3.70
CA ASN A 47 -33.88 -2.99 3.92
C ASN A 47 -34.59 -3.01 2.59
N GLY A 48 -35.71 -3.77 2.50
CA GLY A 48 -36.56 -3.81 1.32
C GLY A 48 -36.65 -5.19 0.68
N PRO A 49 -37.08 -5.27 -0.59
CA PRO A 49 -37.19 -6.55 -1.29
C PRO A 49 -35.88 -7.29 -1.37
N LEU A 50 -35.95 -8.62 -1.33
CA LEU A 50 -34.73 -9.47 -1.33
C LEU A 50 -33.82 -9.21 -2.53
N SER A 51 -34.37 -8.95 -3.70
CA SER A 51 -33.59 -8.64 -4.89
C SER A 51 -32.77 -7.35 -4.75
N THR A 52 -33.33 -6.35 -4.08
CA THR A 52 -32.65 -5.10 -3.78
C THR A 52 -31.50 -5.33 -2.78
N CYS A 53 -31.71 -6.18 -1.78
CA CYS A 53 -30.69 -6.56 -0.82
C CYS A 53 -29.49 -7.23 -1.49
N ILE A 54 -29.73 -8.11 -2.46
CA ILE A 54 -28.67 -8.74 -3.26
C ILE A 54 -27.87 -7.68 -4.04
N ALA A 55 -28.56 -6.75 -4.69
CA ALA A 55 -27.93 -5.68 -5.45
C ALA A 55 -27.01 -4.82 -4.57
N ASP A 56 -27.43 -4.49 -3.36
CA ASP A 56 -26.64 -3.71 -2.41
C ASP A 56 -25.39 -4.44 -1.99
N VAL A 57 -25.48 -5.74 -1.71
CA VAL A 57 -24.32 -6.58 -1.36
C VAL A 57 -23.36 -6.70 -2.54
N GLU A 58 -23.85 -6.90 -3.74
CA GLU A 58 -23.03 -6.99 -4.95
C GLU A 58 -22.30 -5.67 -5.23
N ALA A 59 -22.95 -4.53 -5.04
CA ALA A 59 -22.34 -3.22 -5.19
C ALA A 59 -21.17 -3.03 -4.21
N THR A 60 -21.36 -3.46 -2.97
CA THR A 60 -20.30 -3.42 -1.95
C THR A 60 -19.15 -4.35 -2.31
N LEU A 61 -19.44 -5.54 -2.79
CA LEU A 61 -18.41 -6.49 -3.22
C LEU A 61 -17.57 -5.92 -4.38
N ASN A 62 -18.20 -5.27 -5.34
CA ASN A 62 -17.52 -4.63 -6.46
C ASN A 62 -16.62 -3.46 -5.99
N GLU A 63 -17.07 -2.70 -5.00
CA GLU A 63 -16.29 -1.63 -4.38
C GLU A 63 -15.03 -2.20 -3.72
N ILE A 64 -15.16 -3.29 -2.98
CA ILE A 64 -14.02 -3.98 -2.34
C ILE A 64 -13.04 -4.50 -3.38
N ARG A 65 -13.53 -5.13 -4.43
CA ARG A 65 -12.68 -5.63 -5.53
C ARG A 65 -11.90 -4.51 -6.21
N GLY A 66 -12.55 -3.39 -6.48
CA GLY A 66 -11.89 -2.22 -7.06
C GLY A 66 -10.82 -1.63 -6.15
N SER A 67 -11.06 -1.62 -4.84
CA SER A 67 -10.08 -1.17 -3.85
C SER A 67 -8.87 -2.09 -3.80
N ILE A 68 -9.07 -3.40 -3.90
CA ILE A 68 -7.97 -4.38 -3.95
C ILE A 68 -7.12 -4.17 -5.22
N GLU A 69 -7.75 -3.96 -6.37
CA GLU A 69 -7.02 -3.69 -7.62
C GLU A 69 -6.14 -2.44 -7.50
N SER A 70 -6.69 -1.35 -7.00
CA SER A 70 -5.95 -0.09 -6.79
C SER A 70 -4.79 -0.27 -5.82
N GLN A 71 -5.01 -1.00 -4.74
CA GLN A 71 -3.98 -1.31 -3.75
C GLN A 71 -2.85 -2.13 -4.36
N ASN A 72 -3.18 -3.17 -5.10
CA ASN A 72 -2.19 -4.05 -5.71
C ASN A 72 -1.38 -3.32 -6.80
N GLU A 73 -2.00 -2.40 -7.53
CA GLU A 73 -1.29 -1.53 -8.46
C GLU A 73 -0.29 -0.63 -7.74
N GLY A 74 -0.69 -0.04 -6.61
CA GLY A 74 0.21 0.74 -5.76
C GLY A 74 1.39 -0.08 -5.24
N PHE A 75 1.15 -1.31 -4.80
CA PHE A 75 2.21 -2.22 -4.37
C PHE A 75 3.16 -2.55 -5.53
N ALA A 76 2.64 -2.83 -6.70
CA ALA A 76 3.44 -3.12 -7.88
C ALA A 76 4.35 -1.94 -8.25
N ASN A 77 3.83 -0.71 -8.16
CA ASN A 77 4.61 0.50 -8.40
C ASN A 77 5.73 0.68 -7.37
N LEU A 78 5.43 0.38 -6.10
CA LEU A 78 6.39 0.51 -5.01
C LEU A 78 7.57 -0.45 -5.17
N ILE A 79 7.30 -1.70 -5.51
CA ILE A 79 8.31 -2.76 -5.58
C ILE A 79 9.01 -2.88 -6.93
N ARG A 80 8.59 -2.11 -7.92
CA ARG A 80 9.18 -2.15 -9.27
C ARG A 80 10.67 -1.86 -9.20
N GLY A 81 11.47 -2.78 -9.74
CA GLY A 81 12.93 -2.66 -9.73
C GLY A 81 13.59 -3.01 -8.40
N SER A 82 12.83 -3.44 -7.39
CA SER A 82 13.35 -3.92 -6.12
C SER A 82 13.53 -5.45 -6.15
N ASP A 83 14.10 -6.00 -5.06
CA ASP A 83 14.16 -7.45 -4.86
C ASP A 83 12.95 -7.99 -4.08
N VAL A 84 11.97 -7.14 -3.79
CA VAL A 84 10.75 -7.51 -3.09
C VAL A 84 9.76 -8.12 -4.08
N ALA A 85 9.28 -9.32 -3.78
CA ALA A 85 8.25 -9.97 -4.58
C ALA A 85 6.85 -9.56 -4.12
N MET A 86 5.89 -9.56 -5.03
CA MET A 86 4.48 -9.27 -4.70
C MET A 86 3.94 -10.24 -3.64
N ASP A 87 4.33 -11.51 -3.71
CA ASP A 87 3.90 -12.53 -2.74
C ASP A 87 4.30 -12.17 -1.31
N GLU A 88 5.49 -11.60 -1.13
CA GLU A 88 5.95 -11.14 0.18
C GLU A 88 5.13 -9.96 0.68
N VAL A 89 4.81 -9.01 -0.20
CA VAL A 89 3.96 -7.86 0.13
C VAL A 89 2.58 -8.34 0.57
N LEU A 90 1.96 -9.21 -0.21
CA LEU A 90 0.61 -9.73 0.09
C LEU A 90 0.57 -10.56 1.37
N LEU A 91 1.67 -11.22 1.72
CA LEU A 91 1.79 -11.97 2.96
C LEU A 91 1.92 -11.06 4.18
N LYS A 92 2.71 -10.01 4.10
CA LYS A 92 3.11 -9.18 5.25
C LYS A 92 2.26 -7.93 5.45
N ALA A 93 1.69 -7.37 4.38
CA ALA A 93 0.91 -6.13 4.45
C ALA A 93 -0.32 -6.21 5.37
N PRO A 94 -1.07 -7.34 5.45
CA PRO A 94 -2.20 -7.44 6.38
C PRO A 94 -1.84 -7.24 7.85
N SER A 95 -0.59 -7.52 8.22
CA SER A 95 -0.10 -7.39 9.60
C SER A 95 0.77 -6.16 9.80
N ASN A 96 0.74 -5.21 8.89
CA ASN A 96 1.58 -4.01 8.86
C ASN A 96 3.07 -4.35 8.78
N TRP A 97 3.61 -4.25 7.60
CA TRP A 97 5.02 -4.54 7.37
C TRP A 97 5.87 -3.28 7.52
N TYR A 98 6.64 -3.21 8.59
CA TYR A 98 7.56 -2.11 8.86
C TYR A 98 8.93 -2.41 8.27
N ILE A 99 9.49 -1.44 7.56
CA ILE A 99 10.81 -1.54 6.92
C ILE A 99 11.65 -0.34 7.33
N GLU A 100 12.79 -0.60 7.96
CA GLU A 100 13.75 0.46 8.31
C GLU A 100 14.40 1.02 7.04
N ALA A 101 14.84 2.28 7.09
CA ALA A 101 15.43 2.96 5.94
C ALA A 101 16.58 2.20 5.30
N GLN A 102 17.51 1.67 6.10
CA GLN A 102 18.64 0.91 5.59
C GLN A 102 18.19 -0.39 4.91
N GLN A 103 17.20 -1.06 5.47
CA GLN A 103 16.63 -2.26 4.87
C GLN A 103 15.92 -1.93 3.56
N ALA A 104 15.18 -0.82 3.52
CA ALA A 104 14.51 -0.36 2.31
C ALA A 104 15.52 -0.10 1.19
N LYS A 105 16.65 0.50 1.52
CA LYS A 105 17.75 0.70 0.57
C LYS A 105 18.33 -0.64 0.10
N ALA A 106 18.63 -1.54 1.04
CA ALA A 106 19.20 -2.86 0.73
C ALA A 106 18.29 -3.69 -0.16
N ARG A 107 16.97 -3.55 0.01
CA ARG A 107 15.96 -4.25 -0.78
C ARG A 107 15.61 -3.54 -2.10
N GLY A 108 16.16 -2.38 -2.37
CA GLY A 108 15.93 -1.65 -3.61
C GLY A 108 14.61 -0.89 -3.68
N LEU A 109 13.99 -0.59 -2.55
CA LEU A 109 12.75 0.19 -2.49
C LEU A 109 13.00 1.69 -2.60
N ILE A 110 14.19 2.14 -2.21
CA ILE A 110 14.63 3.53 -2.27
C ILE A 110 16.03 3.60 -2.85
N GLU A 111 16.44 4.80 -3.25
CA GLU A 111 17.78 5.03 -3.80
C GLU A 111 18.83 5.10 -2.70
N ASP A 112 18.60 5.91 -1.68
CA ASP A 112 19.58 6.11 -0.61
C ASP A 112 18.95 6.61 0.69
N VAL A 113 19.75 6.53 1.75
CA VAL A 113 19.44 7.04 3.09
C VAL A 113 20.31 8.26 3.33
N LEU A 114 19.69 9.34 3.69
CA LEU A 114 20.40 10.60 3.96
C LEU A 114 20.72 10.80 5.43
#